data_49ffedd0d689cef63b6d075df5904b75
#
_entry.id   49ffedd0d689cef63b6d075df5904b75
#
_cell.length_a   1.000
_cell.length_b   1.000
_cell.length_c   1.000
_cell.angle_alpha   90.00
_cell.angle_beta   90.00
_cell.angle_gamma   90.00
#
_symmetry.space_group_name_H-M   'P 1'
#
loop_
_entity.id
_entity.type
_entity.pdbx_description
1 polymer ?
#
loop_
_entity_poly.entity_id
_entity_poly.type
_entity_poly.pdbx_seq_one_letter_code
_entity_poly.pdbx_strand_id
1 'polypeptide(L)'
;MDNIILYALKEGLTPAIIVVIYLLIVKLIDSKREKANIKITNELVSAINKISNFLDNITTNIIDKDRDKCRCAIRQAFLSFASTIIEFVTKTIINNHIATNRDNIINNVEHLVNAEYYNIYNSLSLYTIDGNKVNEYLKEEWIKEIEKDAIDIIFNEKLDKETKILTFNNRMTIKCQDFAVYVTNKAL
;
A
#
# COMPACT_ATOMS: atom_id res chain seq x y z
N MET A 1 -24.00 -7.76 31.41
CA MET A 1 -22.60 -7.36 31.23
C MET A 1 -22.11 -7.66 29.80
N ASP A 2 -22.42 -8.81 29.26
CA ASP A 2 -21.96 -9.27 27.94
C ASP A 2 -22.39 -8.38 26.76
N ASN A 3 -23.60 -7.78 26.84
CA ASN A 3 -24.12 -6.92 25.77
C ASN A 3 -23.36 -5.59 25.62
N ILE A 4 -22.81 -5.04 26.72
CA ILE A 4 -22.06 -3.77 26.70
C ILE A 4 -20.68 -3.98 26.09
N ILE A 5 -20.05 -5.11 26.40
CA ILE A 5 -18.75 -5.50 25.82
C ILE A 5 -18.91 -5.79 24.32
N LEU A 6 -19.97 -6.48 23.93
CA LEU A 6 -20.25 -6.80 22.52
C LEU A 6 -20.55 -5.55 21.67
N TYR A 7 -21.24 -4.56 22.26
CA TYR A 7 -21.51 -3.28 21.61
C TYR A 7 -20.22 -2.46 21.43
N ALA A 8 -19.40 -2.39 22.49
CA ALA A 8 -18.13 -1.67 22.45
C ALA A 8 -17.12 -2.29 21.45
N LEU A 9 -17.15 -3.62 21.25
CA LEU A 9 -16.35 -4.31 20.25
C LEU A 9 -16.76 -3.97 18.80
N LYS A 10 -18.06 -3.64 18.57
CA LYS A 10 -18.54 -3.20 17.25
C LYS A 10 -18.11 -1.79 16.88
N GLU A 11 -17.93 -0.92 17.88
CA GLU A 11 -17.49 0.48 17.68
C GLU A 11 -15.96 0.62 17.55
N GLY A 12 -15.22 -0.47 17.72
CA GLY A 12 -13.78 -0.52 17.59
C GLY A 12 -13.04 -0.89 18.88
N LEU A 13 -11.74 -1.16 18.74
CA LEU A 13 -10.91 -1.68 19.83
C LEU A 13 -10.81 -0.69 21.03
N THR A 14 -10.72 0.61 20.74
CA THR A 14 -10.53 1.66 21.74
C THR A 14 -11.73 1.81 22.71
N PRO A 15 -13.00 1.86 22.23
CA PRO A 15 -14.18 1.85 23.13
C PRO A 15 -14.28 0.58 23.96
N ALA A 16 -13.95 -0.59 23.39
CA ALA A 16 -13.97 -1.85 24.13
C ALA A 16 -12.98 -1.86 25.30
N ILE A 17 -11.77 -1.29 25.10
CA ILE A 17 -10.76 -1.13 26.14
C ILE A 17 -11.25 -0.23 27.27
N ILE A 18 -11.84 0.91 26.93
CA ILE A 18 -12.39 1.87 27.92
C ILE A 18 -13.46 1.20 28.75
N VAL A 19 -14.36 0.43 28.14
CA VAL A 19 -15.42 -0.30 28.86
C VAL A 19 -14.84 -1.36 29.79
N VAL A 20 -13.84 -2.13 29.35
CA VAL A 20 -13.17 -3.14 30.18
C VAL A 20 -12.48 -2.48 31.38
N ILE A 21 -11.77 -1.36 31.17
CA ILE A 21 -11.13 -0.61 32.26
C ILE A 21 -12.18 -0.08 33.23
N TYR A 22 -13.27 0.50 32.74
CA TYR A 22 -14.36 0.99 33.56
C TYR A 22 -15.00 -0.12 34.40
N LEU A 23 -15.29 -1.29 33.81
CA LEU A 23 -15.86 -2.42 34.54
C LEU A 23 -14.92 -2.99 35.60
N LEU A 24 -13.60 -2.97 35.34
CA LEU A 24 -12.60 -3.34 36.35
C LEU A 24 -12.55 -2.35 37.49
N ILE A 25 -12.65 -1.05 37.21
CA ILE A 25 -12.70 0.01 38.26
C ILE A 25 -13.97 -0.10 39.08
N VAL A 26 -15.14 -0.30 38.47
CA VAL A 26 -16.42 -0.48 39.18
C VAL A 26 -16.36 -1.70 40.08
N LYS A 27 -15.85 -2.83 39.63
CA LYS A 27 -15.70 -4.07 40.40
C LYS A 27 -14.78 -3.89 41.62
N LEU A 28 -13.79 -3.01 41.52
CA LEU A 28 -12.90 -2.67 42.62
C LEU A 28 -13.54 -1.75 43.64
N ILE A 29 -14.38 -0.80 43.22
CA ILE A 29 -15.09 0.10 44.12
C ILE A 29 -16.06 -0.70 44.97
N ASP A 30 -16.73 -1.70 44.39
CA ASP A 30 -17.69 -2.55 45.12
C ASP A 30 -17.02 -3.52 46.13
N SER A 31 -15.75 -3.89 45.87
CA SER A 31 -14.98 -4.77 46.78
C SER A 31 -14.34 -4.03 47.98
N LYS A 32 -14.53 -2.70 48.08
CA LYS A 32 -13.87 -1.78 49.00
C LYS A 32 -14.33 -1.87 50.45
N ARG A 33 -14.89 -2.97 50.94
CA ARG A 33 -15.35 -3.00 52.31
C ARG A 33 -14.42 -3.59 53.36
N GLU A 34 -13.27 -4.15 53.01
CA GLU A 34 -12.32 -4.62 54.07
C GLU A 34 -10.84 -4.62 53.65
N LYS A 35 -10.01 -4.21 54.54
CA LYS A 35 -8.55 -4.22 54.84
C LYS A 35 -7.52 -4.93 53.91
N ALA A 36 -7.87 -5.30 52.66
CA ALA A 36 -6.97 -5.96 51.72
C ALA A 36 -6.39 -5.03 50.63
N ASN A 37 -6.50 -3.70 50.83
CA ASN A 37 -6.40 -2.69 49.74
C ASN A 37 -5.06 -2.57 49.00
N ILE A 38 -3.92 -2.86 49.63
CA ILE A 38 -2.61 -2.67 49.00
C ILE A 38 -2.29 -3.83 48.02
N LYS A 39 -2.62 -5.05 48.42
CA LYS A 39 -2.33 -6.24 47.58
C LYS A 39 -3.20 -6.26 46.33
N ILE A 40 -4.50 -5.95 46.49
CA ILE A 40 -5.46 -5.88 45.38
C ILE A 40 -5.09 -4.74 44.42
N THR A 41 -4.65 -3.58 44.93
CA THR A 41 -4.21 -2.46 44.08
C THR A 41 -2.98 -2.83 43.25
N ASN A 42 -2.00 -3.51 43.86
CA ASN A 42 -0.79 -3.96 43.15
C ASN A 42 -1.10 -5.05 42.11
N GLU A 43 -1.99 -5.99 42.45
CA GLU A 43 -2.45 -7.01 41.50
C GLU A 43 -3.21 -6.38 40.32
N LEU A 44 -4.02 -5.34 40.59
CA LEU A 44 -4.72 -4.61 39.55
C LEU A 44 -3.76 -3.84 38.63
N VAL A 45 -2.81 -3.09 39.18
CA VAL A 45 -1.80 -2.37 38.44
C VAL A 45 -1.00 -3.35 37.57
N SER A 46 -0.65 -4.51 38.12
CA SER A 46 0.01 -5.57 37.35
C SER A 46 -0.88 -6.11 36.22
N ALA A 47 -2.18 -6.31 36.49
CA ALA A 47 -3.12 -6.75 35.45
C ALA A 47 -3.34 -5.69 34.36
N ILE A 48 -3.47 -4.43 34.74
CA ILE A 48 -3.58 -3.30 33.78
C ILE A 48 -2.33 -3.22 32.91
N ASN A 49 -1.13 -3.30 33.50
CA ASN A 49 0.12 -3.29 32.76
C ASN A 49 0.26 -4.49 31.80
N LYS A 50 -0.19 -5.68 32.19
CA LYS A 50 -0.21 -6.85 31.31
C LYS A 50 -1.18 -6.67 30.15
N ILE A 51 -2.36 -6.11 30.40
CA ILE A 51 -3.35 -5.80 29.37
C ILE A 51 -2.80 -4.73 28.41
N SER A 52 -2.18 -3.67 28.95
CA SER A 52 -1.56 -2.61 28.12
C SER A 52 -0.48 -3.20 27.22
N ASN A 53 0.46 -3.97 27.78
CA ASN A 53 1.51 -4.60 27.00
C ASN A 53 0.98 -5.59 25.95
N PHE A 54 -0.09 -6.31 26.26
CA PHE A 54 -0.75 -7.20 25.30
C PHE A 54 -1.41 -6.43 24.14
N LEU A 55 -2.06 -5.32 24.46
CA LEU A 55 -2.69 -4.44 23.47
C LEU A 55 -1.64 -3.76 22.57
N ASP A 56 -0.55 -3.27 23.18
CA ASP A 56 0.56 -2.67 22.42
C ASP A 56 1.16 -3.68 21.44
N ASN A 57 1.38 -4.92 21.90
CA ASN A 57 1.88 -5.99 21.04
C ASN A 57 0.90 -6.35 19.90
N ILE A 58 -0.41 -6.44 20.19
CA ILE A 58 -1.42 -6.70 19.15
C ILE A 58 -1.46 -5.54 18.15
N THR A 59 -1.50 -4.31 18.64
CA THR A 59 -1.58 -3.11 17.80
C THR A 59 -0.35 -3.01 16.90
N THR A 60 0.85 -3.22 17.44
CA THR A 60 2.09 -3.22 16.66
C THR A 60 2.07 -4.32 15.59
N ASN A 61 1.68 -5.54 15.96
CA ASN A 61 1.61 -6.66 15.02
C ASN A 61 0.57 -6.42 13.89
N ILE A 62 -0.55 -5.77 14.18
CA ILE A 62 -1.57 -5.42 13.16
C ILE A 62 -1.04 -4.35 12.22
N ILE A 63 -0.43 -3.30 12.77
CA ILE A 63 0.15 -2.20 11.98
C ILE A 63 1.26 -2.73 11.07
N ASP A 64 2.17 -3.55 11.58
CA ASP A 64 3.25 -4.13 10.78
C ASP A 64 2.71 -5.01 9.66
N LYS A 65 1.69 -5.83 9.95
CA LYS A 65 1.06 -6.69 8.94
C LYS A 65 0.34 -5.90 7.85
N ASP A 66 -0.30 -4.80 8.18
CA ASP A 66 -0.98 -3.96 7.20
C ASP A 66 0.03 -3.14 6.37
N ARG A 67 1.13 -2.69 6.97
CA ARG A 67 2.26 -2.09 6.24
C ARG A 67 2.89 -3.08 5.27
N ASP A 68 3.11 -4.33 5.67
CA ASP A 68 3.65 -5.37 4.78
C ASP A 68 2.71 -5.69 3.62
N LYS A 69 1.40 -5.79 3.86
CA LYS A 69 0.41 -5.93 2.79
C LYS A 69 0.45 -4.77 1.81
N CYS A 70 0.56 -3.55 2.32
CA CYS A 70 0.67 -2.35 1.51
C CYS A 70 1.94 -2.35 0.66
N ARG A 71 3.10 -2.72 1.23
CA ARG A 71 4.36 -2.89 0.46
C ARG A 71 4.21 -3.89 -0.68
N CYS A 72 3.59 -5.04 -0.40
CA CYS A 72 3.32 -6.05 -1.42
C CYS A 72 2.40 -5.52 -2.52
N ALA A 73 1.34 -4.80 -2.16
CA ALA A 73 0.40 -4.22 -3.12
C ALA A 73 1.07 -3.17 -4.01
N ILE A 74 1.86 -2.25 -3.44
CA ILE A 74 2.64 -1.26 -4.20
C ILE A 74 3.55 -1.98 -5.20
N ARG A 75 4.34 -2.95 -4.74
CA ARG A 75 5.25 -3.69 -5.61
C ARG A 75 4.51 -4.40 -6.73
N GLN A 76 3.40 -5.09 -6.44
CA GLN A 76 2.61 -5.79 -7.45
C GLN A 76 1.99 -4.85 -8.47
N ALA A 77 1.47 -3.71 -8.04
CA ALA A 77 0.88 -2.72 -8.92
C ALA A 77 1.90 -2.21 -9.96
N PHE A 78 3.10 -1.84 -9.52
CA PHE A 78 4.15 -1.36 -10.42
C PHE A 78 4.76 -2.47 -11.28
N LEU A 79 4.85 -3.71 -10.80
CA LEU A 79 5.27 -4.85 -11.62
C LEU A 79 4.27 -5.17 -12.73
N SER A 80 2.96 -5.15 -12.42
CA SER A 80 1.91 -5.34 -13.41
C SER A 80 1.95 -4.25 -14.48
N PHE A 81 2.06 -3.00 -14.06
CA PHE A 81 2.22 -1.85 -14.93
C PHE A 81 3.41 -2.02 -15.89
N ALA A 82 4.60 -2.32 -15.34
CA ALA A 82 5.79 -2.55 -16.14
C ALA A 82 5.58 -3.67 -17.17
N SER A 83 5.02 -4.80 -16.73
CA SER A 83 4.78 -5.96 -17.59
C SER A 83 3.87 -5.63 -18.78
N THR A 84 2.76 -4.93 -18.54
CA THR A 84 1.80 -4.56 -19.60
C THR A 84 2.42 -3.63 -20.61
N ILE A 85 3.16 -2.60 -20.16
CA ILE A 85 3.81 -1.64 -21.06
C ILE A 85 4.95 -2.32 -21.85
N ILE A 86 5.77 -3.15 -21.20
CA ILE A 86 6.85 -3.92 -21.85
C ILE A 86 6.27 -4.83 -22.92
N GLU A 87 5.20 -5.54 -22.63
CA GLU A 87 4.55 -6.44 -23.59
C GLU A 87 4.06 -5.69 -24.83
N PHE A 88 3.39 -4.55 -24.62
CA PHE A 88 2.89 -3.72 -25.72
C PHE A 88 4.04 -3.19 -26.61
N VAL A 89 5.08 -2.60 -25.99
CA VAL A 89 6.23 -2.05 -26.70
C VAL A 89 6.97 -3.16 -27.48
N THR A 90 7.16 -4.33 -26.84
CA THR A 90 7.79 -5.48 -27.48
C THR A 90 7.00 -5.95 -28.70
N LYS A 91 5.69 -6.13 -28.58
CA LYS A 91 4.81 -6.50 -29.70
C LYS A 91 4.86 -5.48 -30.84
N THR A 92 4.88 -4.19 -30.51
CA THR A 92 4.95 -3.09 -31.46
C THR A 92 6.29 -3.13 -32.26
N ILE A 93 7.41 -3.37 -31.55
CA ILE A 93 8.75 -3.49 -32.22
C ILE A 93 8.83 -4.71 -33.12
N ILE A 94 8.25 -5.85 -32.70
CA ILE A 94 8.25 -7.09 -33.46
C ILE A 94 7.45 -6.97 -34.77
N ASN A 95 6.26 -6.36 -34.70
CA ASN A 95 5.27 -6.36 -35.80
C ASN A 95 5.61 -5.47 -37.01
N ASN A 96 6.72 -4.76 -37.00
CA ASN A 96 7.34 -4.09 -38.16
C ASN A 96 6.51 -3.03 -38.94
N HIS A 97 5.35 -2.60 -38.48
CA HIS A 97 4.52 -1.60 -39.17
C HIS A 97 4.72 -0.17 -38.60
N ILE A 98 5.91 0.07 -38.03
CA ILE A 98 6.24 1.29 -37.31
C ILE A 98 6.15 2.55 -38.17
N ALA A 99 6.60 2.47 -39.40
CA ALA A 99 6.67 3.62 -40.30
C ALA A 99 5.30 4.06 -40.89
N THR A 100 4.37 3.11 -41.05
CA THR A 100 3.05 3.36 -41.66
C THR A 100 1.97 3.81 -40.69
N ASN A 101 2.20 3.64 -39.39
CA ASN A 101 1.17 3.89 -38.33
C ASN A 101 1.71 4.70 -37.16
N ARG A 102 2.64 5.63 -37.39
CA ARG A 102 3.33 6.36 -36.33
C ARG A 102 2.37 7.02 -35.33
N ASP A 103 1.42 7.80 -35.83
CA ASP A 103 0.49 8.53 -34.97
C ASP A 103 -0.43 7.59 -34.17
N ASN A 104 -0.87 6.51 -34.80
CA ASN A 104 -1.65 5.49 -34.10
C ASN A 104 -0.86 4.80 -32.97
N ILE A 105 0.44 4.55 -33.21
CA ILE A 105 1.30 3.94 -32.20
C ILE A 105 1.50 4.90 -31.01
N ILE A 106 1.75 6.18 -31.29
CA ILE A 106 1.89 7.22 -30.27
C ILE A 106 0.61 7.28 -29.44
N ASN A 107 -0.55 7.45 -30.07
CA ASN A 107 -1.84 7.49 -29.39
C ASN A 107 -2.09 6.24 -28.55
N ASN A 108 -1.76 5.06 -29.05
CA ASN A 108 -1.95 3.80 -28.31
C ASN A 108 -1.01 3.71 -27.10
N VAL A 109 0.25 4.18 -27.21
CA VAL A 109 1.17 4.27 -26.07
C VAL A 109 0.60 5.19 -24.99
N GLU A 110 0.18 6.40 -25.39
CA GLU A 110 -0.40 7.40 -24.47
C GLU A 110 -1.64 6.83 -23.76
N HIS A 111 -2.57 6.26 -24.51
CA HIS A 111 -3.79 5.66 -23.94
C HIS A 111 -3.47 4.52 -22.98
N LEU A 112 -2.54 3.63 -23.35
CA LEU A 112 -2.19 2.48 -22.52
C LEU A 112 -1.50 2.93 -21.23
N VAL A 113 -0.50 3.81 -21.32
CA VAL A 113 0.24 4.29 -20.13
C VAL A 113 -0.70 5.01 -19.17
N ASN A 114 -1.59 5.86 -19.69
CA ASN A 114 -2.61 6.53 -18.88
C ASN A 114 -3.56 5.55 -18.22
N ALA A 115 -4.12 4.60 -18.97
CA ALA A 115 -5.05 3.60 -18.44
C ALA A 115 -4.40 2.77 -17.33
N GLU A 116 -3.19 2.28 -17.54
CA GLU A 116 -2.47 1.48 -16.56
C GLU A 116 -2.05 2.30 -15.33
N TYR A 117 -1.70 3.58 -15.49
CA TYR A 117 -1.45 4.47 -14.36
C TYR A 117 -2.70 4.65 -13.49
N TYR A 118 -3.86 4.86 -14.10
CA TYR A 118 -5.12 4.96 -13.36
C TYR A 118 -5.53 3.63 -12.72
N ASN A 119 -5.15 2.49 -13.28
CA ASN A 119 -5.33 1.18 -12.64
C ASN A 119 -4.49 1.08 -11.35
N ILE A 120 -3.23 1.55 -11.36
CA ILE A 120 -2.42 1.66 -10.12
C ILE A 120 -3.08 2.61 -9.14
N TYR A 121 -3.47 3.81 -9.59
CA TYR A 121 -4.08 4.82 -8.75
C TYR A 121 -5.32 4.29 -8.03
N ASN A 122 -6.20 3.61 -8.74
CA ASN A 122 -7.42 3.03 -8.19
C ASN A 122 -7.11 1.86 -7.23
N SER A 123 -6.19 0.97 -7.59
CA SER A 123 -5.83 -0.16 -6.72
C SER A 123 -5.15 0.27 -5.42
N LEU A 124 -4.28 1.29 -5.47
CA LEU A 124 -3.61 1.82 -4.28
C LEU A 124 -4.51 2.73 -3.44
N SER A 125 -5.61 3.26 -3.98
CA SER A 125 -6.61 4.01 -3.22
C SER A 125 -7.32 3.20 -2.13
N LEU A 126 -7.25 1.87 -2.22
CA LEU A 126 -7.82 0.95 -1.24
C LEU A 126 -6.97 0.84 0.04
N TYR A 127 -5.74 1.34 0.01
CA TYR A 127 -4.82 1.28 1.14
C TYR A 127 -4.70 2.66 1.79
N THR A 128 -4.87 2.68 3.11
CA THR A 128 -4.71 3.88 3.94
C THR A 128 -3.73 3.57 5.05
N ILE A 129 -2.69 4.37 5.18
CA ILE A 129 -1.66 4.25 6.23
C ILE A 129 -1.59 5.60 6.96
N ASP A 130 -1.68 5.55 8.27
CA ASP A 130 -1.63 6.73 9.15
C ASP A 130 -2.62 7.85 8.71
N GLY A 131 -3.79 7.45 8.16
CA GLY A 131 -4.85 8.35 7.72
C GLY A 131 -4.72 8.88 6.29
N ASN A 132 -3.59 8.63 5.59
CA ASN A 132 -3.34 9.06 4.23
C ASN A 132 -3.53 7.90 3.24
N LYS A 133 -4.14 8.18 2.10
CA LYS A 133 -4.27 7.19 1.03
C LYS A 133 -2.95 7.04 0.27
N VAL A 134 -2.58 5.79 -0.01
CA VAL A 134 -1.30 5.48 -0.67
C VAL A 134 -1.21 6.04 -2.10
N ASN A 135 -2.33 6.12 -2.81
CA ASN A 135 -2.37 6.70 -4.15
C ASN A 135 -2.05 8.20 -4.22
N GLU A 136 -2.15 8.94 -3.10
CA GLU A 136 -1.77 10.37 -3.03
C GLU A 136 -0.28 10.62 -3.24
N TYR A 137 0.55 9.57 -3.09
CA TYR A 137 2.00 9.64 -3.33
C TYR A 137 2.41 9.31 -4.77
N LEU A 138 1.45 8.96 -5.65
CA LEU A 138 1.70 8.77 -7.08
C LEU A 138 1.89 10.12 -7.77
N LYS A 139 2.79 10.17 -8.76
CA LYS A 139 3.09 11.38 -9.51
C LYS A 139 2.63 11.26 -10.96
N GLU A 140 1.81 12.19 -11.41
CA GLU A 140 1.35 12.22 -12.81
C GLU A 140 2.50 12.44 -13.82
N GLU A 141 3.60 13.06 -13.38
CA GLU A 141 4.79 13.25 -14.21
C GLU A 141 5.35 11.93 -14.75
N TRP A 142 5.18 10.83 -14.01
CA TRP A 142 5.65 9.51 -14.42
C TRP A 142 4.98 8.99 -15.70
N ILE A 143 3.73 9.41 -15.97
CA ILE A 143 3.02 9.09 -17.21
C ILE A 143 3.86 9.58 -18.40
N LYS A 144 4.20 10.88 -18.40
CA LYS A 144 4.95 11.50 -19.49
C LYS A 144 6.37 10.94 -19.64
N GLU A 145 7.00 10.57 -18.53
CA GLU A 145 8.32 9.93 -18.57
C GLU A 145 8.29 8.55 -19.26
N ILE A 146 7.27 7.75 -18.94
CA ILE A 146 7.10 6.42 -19.52
C ILE A 146 6.67 6.50 -21.00
N GLU A 147 5.72 7.39 -21.31
CA GLU A 147 5.30 7.65 -22.70
C GLU A 147 6.48 8.02 -23.58
N LYS A 148 7.29 8.98 -23.12
CA LYS A 148 8.50 9.41 -23.83
C LYS A 148 9.47 8.26 -24.04
N ASP A 149 9.80 7.50 -23.00
CA ASP A 149 10.74 6.39 -23.11
C ASP A 149 10.24 5.30 -24.08
N ALA A 150 8.94 4.99 -24.07
CA ALA A 150 8.34 4.02 -24.97
C ALA A 150 8.38 4.51 -26.43
N ILE A 151 8.00 5.76 -26.67
CA ILE A 151 8.01 6.38 -28.00
C ILE A 151 9.44 6.46 -28.55
N ASP A 152 10.37 6.96 -27.72
CA ASP A 152 11.78 7.12 -28.11
C ASP A 152 12.42 5.78 -28.52
N ILE A 153 12.13 4.70 -27.80
CA ILE A 153 12.72 3.38 -28.13
C ILE A 153 12.07 2.74 -29.34
N ILE A 154 10.74 2.84 -29.50
CA ILE A 154 10.01 2.28 -30.63
C ILE A 154 10.57 2.88 -31.95
N PHE A 155 10.72 4.21 -31.97
CA PHE A 155 11.14 4.93 -33.19
C PHE A 155 12.64 5.16 -33.33
N ASN A 156 13.46 4.55 -32.46
CA ASN A 156 14.92 4.65 -32.57
C ASN A 156 15.45 3.83 -33.75
N GLU A 157 15.78 4.48 -34.85
CA GLU A 157 16.29 3.81 -36.05
C GLU A 157 17.74 3.31 -35.91
N LYS A 158 18.47 3.76 -34.88
CA LYS A 158 19.88 3.40 -34.68
C LYS A 158 20.08 2.04 -34.00
N LEU A 159 19.04 1.49 -33.40
CA LEU A 159 19.09 0.24 -32.66
C LEU A 159 18.35 -0.86 -33.41
N ASP A 160 18.90 -2.07 -33.40
CA ASP A 160 18.21 -3.27 -33.86
C ASP A 160 17.08 -3.65 -32.88
N LYS A 161 16.18 -4.55 -33.30
CA LYS A 161 15.00 -4.92 -32.56
C LYS A 161 15.31 -5.53 -31.20
N GLU A 162 16.29 -6.41 -31.12
CA GLU A 162 16.64 -7.11 -29.88
C GLU A 162 17.21 -6.12 -28.88
N THR A 163 18.09 -5.23 -29.31
CA THR A 163 18.67 -4.17 -28.46
C THR A 163 17.60 -3.21 -27.97
N LYS A 164 16.63 -2.82 -28.83
CA LYS A 164 15.48 -1.99 -28.40
C LYS A 164 14.70 -2.64 -27.27
N ILE A 165 14.29 -3.90 -27.45
CA ILE A 165 13.50 -4.66 -26.49
C ILE A 165 14.26 -4.79 -25.18
N LEU A 166 15.51 -5.21 -25.21
CA LEU A 166 16.33 -5.39 -24.01
C LEU A 166 16.54 -4.06 -23.26
N THR A 167 16.85 -3.00 -24.00
CA THR A 167 17.07 -1.66 -23.43
C THR A 167 15.81 -1.14 -22.77
N PHE A 168 14.65 -1.28 -23.43
CA PHE A 168 13.39 -0.82 -22.88
C PHE A 168 12.99 -1.61 -21.63
N ASN A 169 13.08 -2.95 -21.69
CA ASN A 169 12.76 -3.82 -20.56
C ASN A 169 13.56 -3.46 -19.30
N ASN A 170 14.88 -3.29 -19.46
CA ASN A 170 15.76 -2.92 -18.35
C ASN A 170 15.40 -1.53 -17.78
N ARG A 171 15.22 -0.53 -18.67
CA ARG A 171 14.87 0.84 -18.26
C ARG A 171 13.53 0.89 -17.55
N MET A 172 12.52 0.25 -18.12
CA MET A 172 11.16 0.20 -17.56
C MET A 172 11.13 -0.47 -16.20
N THR A 173 11.83 -1.62 -16.06
CA THR A 173 11.92 -2.35 -14.79
C THR A 173 12.55 -1.50 -13.70
N ILE A 174 13.67 -0.83 -13.99
CA ILE A 174 14.36 0.04 -13.03
C ILE A 174 13.44 1.21 -12.61
N LYS A 175 12.84 1.90 -13.58
CA LYS A 175 11.92 3.03 -13.28
C LYS A 175 10.76 2.61 -12.39
N CYS A 176 10.10 1.50 -12.70
CA CYS A 176 8.98 1.02 -11.89
C CYS A 176 9.41 0.58 -10.50
N GLN A 177 10.62 0.04 -10.34
CA GLN A 177 11.19 -0.24 -9.02
C GLN A 177 11.44 1.05 -8.25
N ASP A 178 12.01 2.07 -8.88
CA ASP A 178 12.26 3.37 -8.24
C ASP A 178 10.96 4.05 -7.83
N PHE A 179 9.92 4.00 -8.67
CA PHE A 179 8.59 4.52 -8.34
C PHE A 179 7.97 3.76 -7.17
N ALA A 180 8.04 2.43 -7.16
CA ALA A 180 7.56 1.62 -6.05
C ALA A 180 8.29 1.92 -4.74
N VAL A 181 9.62 2.08 -4.79
CA VAL A 181 10.45 2.48 -3.63
C VAL A 181 10.05 3.87 -3.15
N TYR A 182 9.87 4.83 -4.07
CA TYR A 182 9.44 6.19 -3.71
C TYR A 182 8.10 6.17 -2.97
N VAL A 183 7.07 5.51 -3.52
CA VAL A 183 5.74 5.41 -2.90
C VAL A 183 5.83 4.71 -1.55
N THR A 184 6.59 3.62 -1.47
CA THR A 184 6.79 2.88 -0.22
C THR A 184 7.40 3.77 0.86
N ASN A 185 8.47 4.51 0.54
CA ASN A 185 9.17 5.37 1.51
C ASN A 185 8.35 6.59 1.94
N LYS A 186 7.35 6.99 1.15
CA LYS A 186 6.46 8.12 1.48
C LYS A 186 5.23 7.69 2.25
N ALA A 187 4.73 6.47 1.98
CA ALA A 187 3.50 5.96 2.57
C ALA A 187 3.73 5.19 3.87
N LEU A 188 4.91 4.61 4.09
CA LEU A 188 5.23 3.70 5.21
C LEU A 188 6.34 4.23 6.10
#